data_37d163ac003a165ce52da1889cfae0cb
#
_entry.id   37d163ac003a165ce52da1889cfae0cb
#
_cell.length_a   1.000
_cell.length_b   1.000
_cell.length_c   1.000
_cell.angle_alpha   90.00
_cell.angle_beta   90.00
_cell.angle_gamma   90.00
#
_symmetry.space_group_name_H-M   'P 1'
#
loop_
_entity.id
_entity.type
_entity.pdbx_description
1 polymer ?
#
loop_
_entity_poly.entity_id
_entity_poly.type
_entity_poly.pdbx_seq_one_letter_code
_entity_poly.pdbx_strand_id
1 'polypeptide(L)'
;MNLNYPIKKRQIEREELIRLVQNWFVERGLDTLDGSGQLIKLQEEVDELKEAYITINRDEEIDAVGDITVVLIGYCMQRKLDFMECLESAYHEIKDRKGKVINGVFVKEVQ
;
A
#
# COMPACT_ATOMS: atom_id res chain seq x y z
N MET A 1 20.57 3.38 1.07
CA MET A 1 19.63 4.13 1.90
C MET A 1 19.46 3.45 3.24
N ASN A 2 19.57 4.20 4.30
CA ASN A 2 19.41 3.67 5.64
C ASN A 2 17.97 3.88 6.11
N LEU A 3 17.25 2.81 6.31
CA LEU A 3 15.84 2.86 6.67
C LEU A 3 15.57 2.84 8.16
N ASN A 4 16.59 2.66 8.99
CA ASN A 4 16.48 2.70 10.45
C ASN A 4 15.43 1.78 11.07
N TYR A 5 15.12 0.66 10.41
CA TYR A 5 14.33 -0.38 11.03
C TYR A 5 15.03 -1.72 10.85
N PRO A 6 14.78 -2.65 11.75
CA PRO A 6 15.56 -3.88 11.78
C PRO A 6 15.34 -4.75 10.55
N ILE A 7 16.41 -5.37 10.10
CA ILE A 7 16.33 -6.44 9.12
C ILE A 7 16.01 -7.69 9.92
N LYS A 8 14.91 -8.31 9.59
CA LYS A 8 14.50 -9.51 10.28
C LYS A 8 15.14 -10.69 9.58
N LYS A 9 14.87 -11.82 9.82
CA LYS A 9 15.45 -13.10 9.45
C LYS A 9 16.14 -13.12 8.09
N ARG A 10 15.44 -13.28 7.01
CA ARG A 10 16.01 -13.14 5.68
C ARG A 10 15.17 -12.18 4.87
N GLN A 11 15.80 -11.53 3.93
CA GLN A 11 15.08 -10.67 3.04
C GLN A 11 14.39 -11.51 1.98
N ILE A 12 13.14 -11.18 1.72
CA ILE A 12 12.33 -11.83 0.70
C ILE A 12 12.44 -10.97 -0.56
N GLU A 13 12.64 -11.59 -1.71
CA GLU A 13 12.65 -10.88 -2.98
C GLU A 13 11.32 -10.17 -3.19
N ARG A 14 11.37 -8.99 -3.82
CA ARG A 14 10.18 -8.15 -3.95
C ARG A 14 9.05 -8.83 -4.70
N GLU A 15 9.37 -9.48 -5.81
CA GLU A 15 8.37 -10.19 -6.60
C GLU A 15 7.78 -11.36 -5.82
N GLU A 16 8.63 -12.05 -5.07
CA GLU A 16 8.19 -13.15 -4.23
C GLU A 16 7.27 -12.65 -3.12
N LEU A 17 7.59 -11.49 -2.55
CA LEU A 17 6.82 -10.95 -1.43
C LEU A 17 5.36 -10.67 -1.83
N ILE A 18 5.15 -10.07 -3.00
CA ILE A 18 3.79 -9.80 -3.48
C ILE A 18 3.07 -11.12 -3.70
N ARG A 19 3.73 -12.11 -4.30
CA ARG A 19 3.12 -13.42 -4.52
C ARG A 19 2.76 -14.10 -3.21
N LEU A 20 3.59 -13.97 -2.19
CA LEU A 20 3.30 -14.55 -0.88
C LEU A 20 2.06 -13.92 -0.26
N VAL A 21 1.90 -12.61 -0.39
CA VAL A 21 0.71 -11.92 0.10
C VAL A 21 -0.52 -12.41 -0.67
N GLN A 22 -0.42 -12.53 -1.99
CA GLN A 22 -1.52 -13.03 -2.81
C GLN A 22 -1.91 -14.45 -2.39
N ASN A 23 -0.92 -15.32 -2.17
CA ASN A 23 -1.19 -16.68 -1.72
C ASN A 23 -1.89 -16.72 -0.36
N TRP A 24 -1.54 -15.78 0.52
CA TRP A 24 -2.19 -15.68 1.82
C TRP A 24 -3.70 -15.46 1.66
N PHE A 25 -4.11 -14.61 0.72
CA PHE A 25 -5.53 -14.38 0.43
C PHE A 25 -6.19 -15.62 -0.17
N VAL A 26 -5.52 -16.26 -1.13
CA VAL A 26 -6.05 -17.45 -1.80
C VAL A 26 -6.28 -18.58 -0.79
N GLU A 27 -5.31 -18.82 0.07
CA GLU A 27 -5.41 -19.90 1.07
C GLU A 27 -6.57 -19.73 2.02
N ARG A 28 -7.06 -18.51 2.18
CA ARG A 28 -8.19 -18.20 3.07
C ARG A 28 -9.49 -17.96 2.34
N GLY A 29 -9.50 -18.19 1.03
CA GLY A 29 -10.70 -18.00 0.21
C GLY A 29 -11.15 -16.57 0.09
N LEU A 30 -10.25 -15.61 0.36
CA LEU A 30 -10.60 -14.20 0.33
C LEU A 30 -10.54 -13.60 -1.07
N ASP A 31 -9.86 -14.26 -1.99
CA ASP A 31 -9.67 -13.75 -3.35
C ASP A 31 -10.95 -13.72 -4.18
N THR A 32 -12.00 -14.42 -3.75
CA THR A 32 -13.26 -14.50 -4.49
C THR A 32 -14.30 -13.47 -4.03
N LEU A 33 -13.98 -12.67 -3.03
CA LEU A 33 -14.91 -11.67 -2.51
C LEU A 33 -14.98 -10.45 -3.43
N ASP A 34 -15.85 -9.49 -3.10
CA ASP A 34 -16.20 -8.43 -4.05
C ASP A 34 -15.45 -7.09 -3.86
N GLY A 35 -14.55 -7.03 -2.91
CA GLY A 35 -13.75 -5.83 -2.66
C GLY A 35 -14.29 -4.93 -1.55
N SER A 36 -15.57 -5.04 -1.21
CA SER A 36 -16.18 -4.12 -0.24
C SER A 36 -15.56 -4.24 1.15
N GLY A 37 -15.24 -5.46 1.56
CA GLY A 37 -14.62 -5.68 2.85
C GLY A 37 -13.21 -5.09 2.93
N GLN A 38 -12.48 -5.14 1.83
CA GLN A 38 -11.14 -4.56 1.79
C GLN A 38 -11.17 -3.04 1.86
N LEU A 39 -12.22 -2.40 1.34
CA LEU A 39 -12.35 -0.95 1.47
C LEU A 39 -12.61 -0.54 2.92
N ILE A 40 -13.40 -1.32 3.63
CA ILE A 40 -13.63 -1.09 5.06
C ILE A 40 -12.31 -1.25 5.82
N LYS A 41 -11.58 -2.31 5.52
CA LYS A 41 -10.30 -2.58 6.16
C LYS A 41 -9.27 -1.48 5.85
N LEU A 42 -9.26 -0.99 4.62
CA LEU A 42 -8.37 0.09 4.23
C LEU A 42 -8.59 1.33 5.11
N GLN A 43 -9.84 1.70 5.34
CA GLN A 43 -10.14 2.85 6.19
C GLN A 43 -9.62 2.65 7.61
N GLU A 44 -9.80 1.45 8.16
CA GLU A 44 -9.28 1.13 9.50
C GLU A 44 -7.76 1.30 9.56
N GLU A 45 -7.05 0.78 8.54
CA GLU A 45 -5.60 0.86 8.53
C GLU A 45 -5.09 2.29 8.32
N VAL A 46 -5.81 3.10 7.53
CA VAL A 46 -5.47 4.51 7.38
C VAL A 46 -5.63 5.24 8.72
N ASP A 47 -6.69 4.94 9.46
CA ASP A 47 -6.91 5.54 10.77
C ASP A 47 -5.81 5.14 11.75
N GLU A 48 -5.36 3.89 11.71
CA GLU A 48 -4.24 3.43 12.53
C GLU A 48 -2.94 4.14 12.17
N LEU A 49 -2.72 4.38 10.86
CA LEU A 49 -1.54 5.12 10.42
C LEU A 49 -1.56 6.56 10.96
N LYS A 50 -2.72 7.20 10.91
CA LYS A 50 -2.88 8.56 11.46
C LYS A 50 -2.58 8.59 12.94
N GLU A 51 -3.08 7.61 13.68
CA GLU A 51 -2.84 7.51 15.11
C GLU A 51 -1.36 7.31 15.40
N ALA A 52 -0.71 6.44 14.64
CA ALA A 52 0.73 6.19 14.81
C ALA A 52 1.53 7.46 14.54
N TYR A 53 1.13 8.25 13.55
CA TYR A 53 1.77 9.51 13.24
C TYR A 53 1.61 10.52 14.38
N ILE A 54 0.39 10.66 14.89
CA ILE A 54 0.08 11.62 15.97
C ILE A 54 0.81 11.24 17.24
N THR A 55 0.87 9.97 17.57
CA THR A 55 1.50 9.51 18.81
C THR A 55 2.99 9.25 18.67
N ILE A 56 3.56 9.50 17.50
CA ILE A 56 4.99 9.29 17.21
C ILE A 56 5.40 7.86 17.55
N ASN A 57 4.61 6.91 17.10
CA ASN A 57 4.83 5.49 17.34
C ASN A 57 5.38 4.84 16.08
N ARG A 58 6.70 4.72 16.01
CA ARG A 58 7.37 4.24 14.80
C ARG A 58 7.01 2.80 14.44
N ASP A 59 6.91 1.92 15.44
CA ASP A 59 6.59 0.53 15.18
C ASP A 59 5.19 0.37 14.61
N GLU A 60 4.23 1.10 15.16
CA GLU A 60 2.86 1.09 14.64
C GLU A 60 2.77 1.73 13.25
N GLU A 61 3.60 2.73 13.00
CA GLU A 61 3.66 3.37 11.68
C GLU A 61 4.12 2.37 10.62
N ILE A 62 5.15 1.59 10.93
CA ILE A 62 5.68 0.56 10.03
C ILE A 62 4.60 -0.49 9.76
N ASP A 63 3.93 -0.96 10.82
CA ASP A 63 2.87 -1.95 10.70
C ASP A 63 1.72 -1.44 9.83
N ALA A 64 1.30 -0.20 10.07
CA ALA A 64 0.16 0.37 9.33
C ALA A 64 0.47 0.53 7.84
N VAL A 65 1.68 0.98 7.48
CA VAL A 65 2.06 1.08 6.08
C VAL A 65 2.03 -0.28 5.41
N GLY A 66 2.57 -1.30 6.08
CA GLY A 66 2.55 -2.67 5.56
C GLY A 66 1.14 -3.18 5.38
N ASP A 67 0.29 -2.96 6.39
CA ASP A 67 -1.09 -3.44 6.37
C ASP A 67 -1.91 -2.76 5.28
N ILE A 68 -1.72 -1.47 5.05
CA ILE A 68 -2.37 -0.75 3.95
C ILE A 68 -2.00 -1.41 2.61
N THR A 69 -0.72 -1.74 2.45
CA THR A 69 -0.26 -2.36 1.21
C THR A 69 -0.86 -3.75 1.01
N VAL A 70 -0.91 -4.55 2.09
CA VAL A 70 -1.55 -5.87 2.05
C VAL A 70 -3.02 -5.75 1.64
N VAL A 71 -3.73 -4.81 2.25
CA VAL A 71 -5.15 -4.60 1.92
C VAL A 71 -5.33 -4.23 0.45
N LEU A 72 -4.44 -3.36 -0.09
CA LEU A 72 -4.53 -2.96 -1.49
C LEU A 72 -4.25 -4.13 -2.44
N ILE A 73 -3.30 -4.98 -2.10
CA ILE A 73 -3.02 -6.18 -2.89
C ILE A 73 -4.26 -7.09 -2.90
N GLY A 74 -4.88 -7.31 -1.73
CA GLY A 74 -6.08 -8.11 -1.62
C GLY A 74 -7.25 -7.52 -2.39
N TYR A 75 -7.43 -6.21 -2.30
CA TYR A 75 -8.46 -5.51 -3.06
C TYR A 75 -8.28 -5.74 -4.57
N CYS A 76 -7.06 -5.59 -5.05
CA CYS A 76 -6.77 -5.82 -6.46
C CYS A 76 -7.14 -7.23 -6.91
N MET A 77 -6.79 -8.23 -6.09
CA MET A 77 -7.15 -9.61 -6.39
C MET A 77 -8.67 -9.79 -6.52
N GLN A 78 -9.41 -9.24 -5.57
CA GLN A 78 -10.86 -9.37 -5.54
C GLN A 78 -11.52 -8.66 -6.72
N ARG A 79 -10.90 -7.60 -7.22
CA ARG A 79 -11.42 -6.81 -8.35
C ARG A 79 -10.79 -7.17 -9.69
N LYS A 80 -9.98 -8.22 -9.75
CA LYS A 80 -9.29 -8.65 -10.97
C LYS A 80 -8.35 -7.60 -11.53
N LEU A 81 -7.69 -6.87 -10.64
CA LEU A 81 -6.68 -5.88 -11.00
C LEU A 81 -5.31 -6.44 -10.65
N ASP A 82 -4.31 -6.06 -11.43
CA ASP A 82 -2.92 -6.38 -11.12
C ASP A 82 -2.32 -5.22 -10.34
N PHE A 83 -1.87 -5.49 -9.12
CA PHE A 83 -1.37 -4.44 -8.23
C PHE A 83 -0.19 -3.68 -8.86
N MET A 84 0.76 -4.39 -9.44
CA MET A 84 1.94 -3.75 -10.03
C MET A 84 1.59 -2.96 -11.28
N GLU A 85 0.64 -3.41 -12.08
CA GLU A 85 0.16 -2.64 -13.23
C GLU A 85 -0.51 -1.35 -12.79
N CYS A 86 -1.27 -1.40 -11.69
CA CYS A 86 -1.87 -0.19 -11.13
C CYS A 86 -0.80 0.82 -10.74
N LEU A 87 0.24 0.35 -10.07
CA LEU A 87 1.33 1.23 -9.64
C LEU A 87 2.09 1.78 -10.83
N GLU A 88 2.38 0.94 -11.82
CA GLU A 88 3.09 1.37 -13.02
C GLU A 88 2.28 2.41 -13.80
N SER A 89 0.99 2.18 -13.93
CA SER A 89 0.10 3.14 -14.58
C SER A 89 0.13 4.50 -13.89
N ALA A 90 0.09 4.48 -12.57
CA ALA A 90 0.17 5.72 -11.79
C ALA A 90 1.51 6.43 -11.99
N TYR A 91 2.60 5.67 -12.03
CA TYR A 91 3.91 6.25 -12.27
C TYR A 91 3.98 6.93 -13.65
N HIS A 92 3.45 6.28 -14.69
CA HIS A 92 3.46 6.86 -16.03
C HIS A 92 2.63 8.14 -16.10
N GLU A 93 1.60 8.26 -15.27
CA GLU A 93 0.82 9.49 -15.20
C GLU A 93 1.59 10.63 -14.54
N ILE A 94 2.34 10.32 -13.47
CA ILE A 94 2.96 11.40 -12.68
C ILE A 94 4.36 11.77 -13.13
N LYS A 95 5.06 10.89 -13.84
CA LYS A 95 6.48 11.09 -14.12
C LYS A 95 6.80 12.39 -14.86
N ASP A 96 5.91 12.84 -15.74
CA ASP A 96 6.11 14.06 -16.51
C ASP A 96 5.17 15.18 -16.06
N ARG A 97 4.49 14.99 -14.93
CA ARG A 97 3.52 15.95 -14.45
C ARG A 97 4.21 17.20 -13.91
N LYS A 98 3.75 18.36 -14.33
CA LYS A 98 4.25 19.64 -13.84
C LYS A 98 3.33 20.19 -12.79
N GLY A 99 3.90 20.90 -11.84
CA GLY A 99 3.15 21.49 -10.76
C GLY A 99 4.10 22.02 -9.70
N LYS A 100 3.58 22.18 -8.50
CA LYS A 100 4.39 22.69 -7.38
C LYS A 100 3.84 22.16 -6.07
N VAL A 101 4.65 22.25 -5.04
CA VAL A 101 4.25 21.82 -3.69
C VAL A 101 3.57 23.00 -3.00
N ILE A 102 2.35 22.78 -2.52
CA ILE A 102 1.58 23.76 -1.76
C ILE A 102 1.13 23.07 -0.47
N ASN A 103 1.54 23.63 0.66
CA ASN A 103 1.20 23.07 1.98
C ASN A 103 1.55 21.58 2.09
N GLY A 104 2.73 21.20 1.58
CA GLY A 104 3.22 19.83 1.70
C GLY A 104 2.62 18.84 0.70
N VAL A 105 1.80 19.31 -0.23
CA VAL A 105 1.15 18.45 -1.22
C VAL A 105 1.50 18.93 -2.62
N PHE A 106 1.80 17.99 -3.52
CA PHE A 106 2.03 18.32 -4.91
C PHE A 106 0.70 18.66 -5.59
N VAL A 107 0.64 19.84 -6.19
CA VAL A 107 -0.55 20.29 -6.93
C VAL A 107 -0.17 20.42 -8.39
N LYS A 108 -0.86 19.66 -9.23
CA LYS A 108 -0.54 19.65 -10.66
C LYS A 108 -0.96 20.96 -11.33
N GLU A 109 -0.20 21.30 -12.37
CA GLU A 109 -0.49 22.48 -13.16
C GLU A 109 -1.79 22.28 -13.92
N VAL A 110 -2.66 23.30 -13.89
CA VAL A 110 -3.92 23.29 -14.60
C VAL A 110 -3.67 23.80 -16.02
N GLN A 111 -4.23 23.11 -17.01
CA GLN A 111 -4.11 23.51 -18.40
C GLN A 111 -5.39 24.10 -18.93
#